data_1ac6685f0ccb7ecd5b9cdd2de7b2af9e
#
_entry.id   1ac6685f0ccb7ecd5b9cdd2de7b2af9e
#
_cell.length_a   1.000
_cell.length_b   1.000
_cell.length_c   1.000
_cell.angle_alpha   90.00
_cell.angle_beta   90.00
_cell.angle_gamma   90.00
#
_symmetry.space_group_name_H-M   'P 1'
#
loop_
_entity.id
_entity.type
_entity.pdbx_description
1 polymer ?
#
loop_
_entity_poly.entity_id
_entity_poly.type
_entity_poly.pdbx_seq_one_letter_code
_entity_poly.pdbx_strand_id
1 'polypeptide(L)'
;QIADKYSPQEIEQKWYDYWIDNRLFHSEPDGREPYTIVIPPPNVTGMLHMGHMLNNTLQDVLIRRARMSGKNACWVPGMDHASIATEAKVVAMLHEKGIEKSSLSREEFLEYAWEWKEKYGGMILKQLRKLGASCDWERTCFTMDEPRTESVIKVFCDLYEKGKIYRGVRMVNWDPAAQTALSDEEVVFKESHGKLYYLRYLVEGSDKAIIVATTRPETILGDTALCVNPNDPRYGWLPAGARVIVPLVNRAIPVIRDEYVDIEFG
;
A
#
# COMPACT_ATOMS: atom_id res chain seq x y z
N GLN A 1 31.54 -45.03 -3.31
CA GLN A 1 32.62 -44.02 -3.45
C GLN A 1 32.01 -42.64 -3.28
N ILE A 2 32.63 -41.79 -2.48
CA ILE A 2 32.26 -40.38 -2.36
C ILE A 2 32.79 -39.71 -3.63
N ALA A 3 31.93 -38.91 -4.30
CA ALA A 3 32.33 -38.16 -5.49
C ALA A 3 33.42 -37.13 -5.16
N ASP A 4 34.39 -36.96 -6.04
CA ASP A 4 35.50 -36.01 -5.85
C ASP A 4 35.08 -34.55 -5.85
N LYS A 5 33.90 -34.24 -6.41
CA LYS A 5 33.35 -32.92 -6.49
C LYS A 5 31.86 -32.90 -6.14
N TYR A 6 31.43 -31.86 -5.48
CA TYR A 6 30.01 -31.60 -5.21
C TYR A 6 29.26 -31.27 -6.50
N SER A 7 28.22 -32.06 -6.82
CA SER A 7 27.30 -31.81 -7.94
C SER A 7 25.92 -31.40 -7.40
N PRO A 8 25.59 -30.10 -7.34
CA PRO A 8 24.32 -29.66 -6.77
C PRO A 8 23.12 -30.23 -7.53
N GLN A 9 23.22 -30.37 -8.84
CA GLN A 9 22.13 -30.87 -9.70
C GLN A 9 21.70 -32.30 -9.38
N GLU A 10 22.66 -33.16 -8.94
CA GLU A 10 22.38 -34.55 -8.60
C GLU A 10 21.94 -34.74 -7.15
N ILE A 11 22.24 -33.77 -6.27
CA ILE A 11 22.11 -33.93 -4.82
C ILE A 11 20.96 -33.11 -4.25
N GLU A 12 20.84 -31.85 -4.65
CA GLU A 12 19.90 -30.90 -4.00
C GLU A 12 18.46 -31.35 -4.14
N GLN A 13 18.00 -31.65 -5.36
CA GLN A 13 16.63 -32.07 -5.59
C GLN A 13 16.26 -33.34 -4.85
N LYS A 14 17.15 -34.35 -4.93
CA LYS A 14 16.99 -35.65 -4.26
C LYS A 14 16.74 -35.47 -2.76
N TRP A 15 17.58 -34.67 -2.09
CA TRP A 15 17.44 -34.50 -0.64
C TRP A 15 16.26 -33.59 -0.27
N TYR A 16 15.96 -32.60 -1.09
CA TYR A 16 14.82 -31.75 -0.84
C TYR A 16 13.52 -32.55 -0.94
N ASP A 17 13.35 -33.37 -1.97
CA ASP A 17 12.21 -34.28 -2.12
C ASP A 17 12.09 -35.24 -0.94
N TYR A 18 13.20 -35.84 -0.52
CA TYR A 18 13.23 -36.70 0.67
C TYR A 18 12.71 -35.97 1.92
N TRP A 19 13.08 -34.72 2.15
CA TRP A 19 12.59 -33.94 3.29
C TRP A 19 11.11 -33.67 3.20
N ILE A 20 10.59 -33.36 2.04
CA ILE A 20 9.17 -33.11 1.81
C ILE A 20 8.34 -34.40 1.98
N ASP A 21 8.74 -35.48 1.34
CA ASP A 21 8.04 -36.77 1.38
C ASP A 21 7.96 -37.33 2.81
N ASN A 22 9.00 -37.08 3.61
CA ASN A 22 9.00 -37.45 5.02
C ASN A 22 8.45 -36.38 5.97
N ARG A 23 7.86 -35.29 5.45
CA ARG A 23 7.24 -34.19 6.21
C ARG A 23 8.16 -33.62 7.31
N LEU A 24 9.48 -33.54 7.06
CA LEU A 24 10.45 -33.13 8.08
C LEU A 24 10.34 -31.66 8.49
N PHE A 25 9.62 -30.84 7.73
CA PHE A 25 9.38 -29.42 8.02
C PHE A 25 7.98 -29.15 8.61
N HIS A 26 7.14 -30.18 8.62
CA HIS A 26 5.79 -30.07 9.16
C HIS A 26 5.79 -29.97 10.69
N SER A 27 4.88 -29.15 11.22
CA SER A 27 4.75 -28.89 12.65
C SER A 27 3.28 -28.95 13.07
N GLU A 28 2.99 -29.76 14.08
CA GLU A 28 1.71 -29.77 14.80
C GLU A 28 1.93 -29.39 16.26
N PRO A 29 0.96 -28.74 16.92
CA PRO A 29 1.05 -28.42 18.34
C PRO A 29 1.31 -29.68 19.17
N ASP A 30 2.35 -29.64 20.00
CA ASP A 30 2.71 -30.72 20.93
C ASP A 30 3.25 -30.14 22.25
N GLY A 31 3.82 -30.98 23.10
CA GLY A 31 4.37 -30.55 24.40
C GLY A 31 5.73 -29.86 24.38
N ARG A 32 6.35 -29.69 23.20
CA ARG A 32 7.63 -29.00 23.07
C ARG A 32 7.44 -27.49 23.07
N GLU A 33 8.51 -26.75 23.45
CA GLU A 33 8.53 -25.30 23.35
C GLU A 33 8.30 -24.84 21.91
N PRO A 34 7.26 -24.03 21.63
CA PRO A 34 6.97 -23.58 20.27
C PRO A 34 7.99 -22.54 19.80
N TYR A 35 8.36 -22.61 18.52
CA TYR A 35 9.16 -21.58 17.85
C TYR A 35 8.60 -21.36 16.44
N THR A 36 7.91 -20.24 16.24
CA THR A 36 7.22 -19.97 14.98
C THR A 36 7.77 -18.72 14.31
N ILE A 37 8.04 -18.85 13.02
CA ILE A 37 8.34 -17.72 12.12
C ILE A 37 7.22 -17.68 11.06
N VAL A 38 6.65 -16.51 10.84
CA VAL A 38 5.81 -16.23 9.67
C VAL A 38 6.70 -15.51 8.67
N ILE A 39 6.82 -16.05 7.46
CA ILE A 39 7.63 -15.42 6.41
C ILE A 39 7.07 -14.02 6.13
N PRO A 40 7.90 -12.96 5.98
CA PRO A 40 7.45 -11.75 5.31
C PRO A 40 7.03 -12.13 3.89
N PRO A 41 5.72 -12.12 3.57
CA PRO A 41 5.27 -12.73 2.33
C PRO A 41 5.74 -11.91 1.14
N PRO A 42 6.49 -12.51 0.19
CA PRO A 42 6.91 -11.78 -1.00
C PRO A 42 5.71 -11.38 -1.86
N ASN A 43 5.80 -10.18 -2.42
CA ASN A 43 4.83 -9.65 -3.35
C ASN A 43 4.82 -10.47 -4.66
N VAL A 44 3.64 -10.76 -5.20
CA VAL A 44 3.48 -11.49 -6.47
C VAL A 44 3.75 -10.54 -7.66
N THR A 45 4.90 -9.87 -7.65
CA THR A 45 5.29 -8.90 -8.68
C THR A 45 6.32 -9.44 -9.69
N GLY A 46 6.86 -10.64 -9.44
CA GLY A 46 7.85 -11.26 -10.30
C GLY A 46 8.72 -12.28 -9.59
N MET A 47 9.95 -12.44 -10.05
CA MET A 47 10.93 -13.36 -9.46
C MET A 47 11.53 -12.80 -8.17
N LEU A 48 11.97 -13.70 -7.28
CA LEU A 48 12.75 -13.34 -6.10
C LEU A 48 14.12 -12.79 -6.50
N HIS A 49 14.64 -11.87 -5.70
CA HIS A 49 15.97 -11.28 -5.86
C HIS A 49 16.84 -11.53 -4.61
N MET A 50 18.09 -11.08 -4.66
CA MET A 50 19.09 -11.34 -3.59
C MET A 50 18.62 -10.87 -2.19
N GLY A 51 17.85 -9.79 -2.09
CA GLY A 51 17.27 -9.36 -0.80
C GLY A 51 16.31 -10.38 -0.19
N HIS A 52 15.50 -11.02 -1.01
CA HIS A 52 14.64 -12.13 -0.57
C HIS A 52 15.49 -13.34 -0.12
N MET A 53 16.55 -13.66 -0.87
CA MET A 53 17.43 -14.78 -0.52
C MET A 53 18.10 -14.55 0.84
N LEU A 54 18.64 -13.36 1.08
CA LEU A 54 19.26 -13.01 2.35
C LEU A 54 18.25 -13.12 3.52
N ASN A 55 17.09 -12.50 3.38
CA ASN A 55 16.03 -12.51 4.40
C ASN A 55 15.61 -13.97 4.73
N ASN A 56 15.30 -14.76 3.70
CA ASN A 56 14.84 -16.13 3.89
C ASN A 56 15.94 -17.04 4.43
N THR A 57 17.20 -16.84 4.04
CA THR A 57 18.33 -17.60 4.59
C THR A 57 18.50 -17.35 6.08
N LEU A 58 18.38 -16.10 6.54
CA LEU A 58 18.45 -15.79 7.97
C LEU A 58 17.34 -16.50 8.76
N GLN A 59 16.12 -16.49 8.26
CA GLN A 59 14.98 -17.19 8.87
C GLN A 59 15.20 -18.70 8.87
N ASP A 60 15.69 -19.27 7.78
CA ASP A 60 15.94 -20.71 7.67
C ASP A 60 17.02 -21.19 8.66
N VAL A 61 18.06 -20.40 8.85
CA VAL A 61 19.10 -20.69 9.86
C VAL A 61 18.48 -20.73 11.27
N LEU A 62 17.64 -19.75 11.61
CA LEU A 62 17.00 -19.68 12.92
C LEU A 62 16.03 -20.84 13.15
N ILE A 63 15.21 -21.18 12.16
CA ILE A 63 14.23 -22.26 12.28
C ILE A 63 14.90 -23.62 12.36
N ARG A 64 15.98 -23.84 11.59
CA ARG A 64 16.79 -25.08 11.66
C ARG A 64 17.46 -25.22 13.01
N ARG A 65 18.03 -24.13 13.55
CA ARG A 65 18.59 -24.12 14.90
C ARG A 65 17.54 -24.48 15.95
N ALA A 66 16.34 -23.93 15.85
CA ALA A 66 15.24 -24.24 16.77
C ALA A 66 14.87 -25.73 16.74
N ARG A 67 14.79 -26.36 15.54
CA ARG A 67 14.57 -27.81 15.41
C ARG A 67 15.69 -28.62 16.03
N MET A 68 16.94 -28.24 15.79
CA MET A 68 18.11 -28.92 16.36
C MET A 68 18.15 -28.79 17.89
N SER A 69 17.57 -27.73 18.46
CA SER A 69 17.45 -27.52 19.90
C SER A 69 16.23 -28.22 20.51
N GLY A 70 15.51 -29.06 19.74
CA GLY A 70 14.38 -29.85 20.22
C GLY A 70 13.06 -29.08 20.34
N LYS A 71 12.99 -27.85 19.80
CA LYS A 71 11.73 -27.07 19.82
C LYS A 71 10.74 -27.56 18.75
N ASN A 72 9.47 -27.27 18.97
CA ASN A 72 8.45 -27.43 17.94
C ASN A 72 8.50 -26.21 17.01
N ALA A 73 9.25 -26.35 15.92
CA ALA A 73 9.58 -25.25 15.03
C ALA A 73 8.70 -25.23 13.77
N CYS A 74 7.93 -24.16 13.61
CA CYS A 74 7.05 -23.95 12.47
C CYS A 74 7.46 -22.70 11.69
N TRP A 75 7.77 -22.85 10.40
CA TRP A 75 8.00 -21.72 9.50
C TRP A 75 6.91 -21.67 8.45
N VAL A 76 6.01 -20.67 8.59
CA VAL A 76 4.83 -20.52 7.76
C VAL A 76 5.18 -19.73 6.50
N PRO A 77 5.11 -20.34 5.30
CA PRO A 77 5.31 -19.64 4.04
C PRO A 77 4.04 -18.95 3.56
N GLY A 78 4.21 -17.93 2.70
CA GLY A 78 3.08 -17.23 2.10
C GLY A 78 3.50 -16.29 1.00
N MET A 79 2.52 -15.65 0.37
CA MET A 79 2.69 -14.65 -0.67
C MET A 79 1.69 -13.51 -0.46
N ASP A 80 2.11 -12.31 -0.85
CA ASP A 80 1.26 -11.12 -0.78
C ASP A 80 0.76 -10.73 -2.17
N HIS A 81 -0.52 -10.39 -2.25
CA HIS A 81 -1.12 -9.85 -3.48
C HIS A 81 -0.60 -8.46 -3.85
N ALA A 82 -0.05 -7.70 -2.90
CA ALA A 82 0.62 -6.40 -3.08
C ALA A 82 -0.14 -5.36 -3.91
N SER A 83 -1.47 -5.47 -3.99
CA SER A 83 -2.41 -4.53 -4.61
C SER A 83 -1.83 -3.71 -5.78
N ILE A 84 -1.49 -2.44 -5.56
CA ILE A 84 -1.05 -1.48 -6.61
C ILE A 84 0.16 -1.98 -7.39
N ALA A 85 1.16 -2.56 -6.72
CA ALA A 85 2.38 -3.02 -7.39
C ALA A 85 2.10 -4.21 -8.34
N THR A 86 1.23 -5.13 -7.95
CA THR A 86 0.78 -6.25 -8.80
C THR A 86 -0.12 -5.74 -9.92
N GLU A 87 -1.04 -4.83 -9.64
CA GLU A 87 -1.89 -4.20 -10.63
C GLU A 87 -1.07 -3.52 -11.73
N ALA A 88 -0.04 -2.76 -11.37
CA ALA A 88 0.86 -2.12 -12.34
C ALA A 88 1.54 -3.15 -13.26
N LYS A 89 1.90 -4.33 -12.74
CA LYS A 89 2.47 -5.42 -13.55
C LYS A 89 1.45 -6.06 -14.49
N VAL A 90 0.22 -6.27 -14.00
CA VAL A 90 -0.88 -6.79 -14.83
C VAL A 90 -1.22 -5.80 -15.94
N VAL A 91 -1.31 -4.50 -15.63
CA VAL A 91 -1.53 -3.45 -16.63
C VAL A 91 -0.42 -3.43 -17.69
N ALA A 92 0.85 -3.51 -17.29
CA ALA A 92 1.96 -3.60 -18.23
C ALA A 92 1.85 -4.83 -19.16
N MET A 93 1.49 -5.99 -18.60
CA MET A 93 1.24 -7.20 -19.38
C MET A 93 0.07 -7.03 -20.36
N LEU A 94 -1.02 -6.36 -19.96
CA LEU A 94 -2.16 -6.07 -20.82
C LEU A 94 -1.76 -5.16 -21.98
N HIS A 95 -0.97 -4.11 -21.71
CA HIS A 95 -0.40 -3.24 -22.74
C HIS A 95 0.44 -3.99 -23.78
N GLU A 96 1.25 -4.96 -23.35
CA GLU A 96 2.01 -5.83 -24.26
C GLU A 96 1.09 -6.69 -25.15
N LYS A 97 -0.11 -7.05 -24.64
CA LYS A 97 -1.15 -7.76 -25.40
C LYS A 97 -2.03 -6.82 -26.25
N GLY A 98 -1.80 -5.50 -26.19
CA GLY A 98 -2.61 -4.50 -26.89
C GLY A 98 -3.99 -4.25 -26.26
N ILE A 99 -4.14 -4.56 -24.97
CA ILE A 99 -5.39 -4.42 -24.23
C ILE A 99 -5.29 -3.23 -23.27
N GLU A 100 -6.22 -2.29 -23.37
CA GLU A 100 -6.33 -1.16 -22.45
C GLU A 100 -7.17 -1.57 -21.21
N LYS A 101 -6.67 -1.30 -20.00
CA LYS A 101 -7.38 -1.60 -18.75
C LYS A 101 -8.79 -0.98 -18.73
N SER A 102 -8.94 0.25 -19.27
CA SER A 102 -10.22 0.96 -19.33
C SER A 102 -11.29 0.29 -20.19
N SER A 103 -10.91 -0.66 -21.07
CA SER A 103 -11.84 -1.42 -21.89
C SER A 103 -12.38 -2.67 -21.20
N LEU A 104 -11.84 -3.03 -20.03
CA LEU A 104 -12.21 -4.22 -19.27
C LEU A 104 -13.18 -3.89 -18.14
N SER A 105 -14.10 -4.81 -17.87
CA SER A 105 -14.83 -4.84 -16.60
C SER A 105 -13.91 -5.22 -15.44
N ARG A 106 -14.39 -5.03 -14.21
CA ARG A 106 -13.64 -5.44 -13.02
C ARG A 106 -13.39 -6.95 -13.00
N GLU A 107 -14.38 -7.73 -13.39
CA GLU A 107 -14.33 -9.18 -13.43
C GLU A 107 -13.28 -9.67 -14.42
N GLU A 108 -13.30 -9.14 -15.65
CA GLU A 108 -12.31 -9.46 -16.69
C GLU A 108 -10.88 -9.07 -16.25
N PHE A 109 -10.71 -7.92 -15.62
CA PHE A 109 -9.40 -7.52 -15.07
C PHE A 109 -8.92 -8.49 -13.99
N LEU A 110 -9.81 -8.95 -13.10
CA LEU A 110 -9.47 -9.91 -12.06
C LEU A 110 -9.03 -11.26 -12.63
N GLU A 111 -9.59 -11.71 -13.75
CA GLU A 111 -9.14 -12.94 -14.42
C GLU A 111 -7.66 -12.83 -14.81
N TYR A 112 -7.23 -11.71 -15.39
CA TYR A 112 -5.81 -11.46 -15.69
C TYR A 112 -4.94 -11.35 -14.44
N ALA A 113 -5.46 -10.78 -13.38
CA ALA A 113 -4.74 -10.69 -12.11
C ALA A 113 -4.55 -12.08 -11.47
N TRP A 114 -5.54 -12.95 -11.54
CA TRP A 114 -5.43 -14.34 -11.10
C TRP A 114 -4.49 -15.16 -11.98
N GLU A 115 -4.51 -14.99 -13.31
CA GLU A 115 -3.55 -15.61 -14.24
C GLU A 115 -2.10 -15.21 -13.84
N TRP A 116 -1.89 -13.92 -13.57
CA TRP A 116 -0.61 -13.40 -13.10
C TRP A 116 -0.17 -14.07 -11.79
N LYS A 117 -1.07 -14.13 -10.80
CA LYS A 117 -0.82 -14.76 -9.50
C LYS A 117 -0.45 -16.23 -9.64
N GLU A 118 -1.15 -17.00 -10.47
CA GLU A 118 -0.83 -18.41 -10.68
C GLU A 118 0.57 -18.58 -11.29
N LYS A 119 0.89 -17.78 -12.29
CA LYS A 119 2.20 -17.84 -12.95
C LYS A 119 3.35 -17.49 -12.01
N TYR A 120 3.29 -16.36 -11.35
CA TYR A 120 4.41 -15.84 -10.55
C TYR A 120 4.42 -16.37 -9.11
N GLY A 121 3.26 -16.61 -8.52
CA GLY A 121 3.15 -17.23 -7.21
C GLY A 121 3.75 -18.64 -7.20
N GLY A 122 3.42 -19.46 -8.18
CA GLY A 122 4.03 -20.77 -8.35
C GLY A 122 5.55 -20.71 -8.54
N MET A 123 6.06 -19.69 -9.23
CA MET A 123 7.48 -19.48 -9.43
C MET A 123 8.19 -19.10 -8.12
N ILE A 124 7.63 -18.18 -7.34
CA ILE A 124 8.16 -17.77 -6.02
C ILE A 124 8.35 -18.98 -5.10
N LEU A 125 7.32 -19.80 -4.96
CA LEU A 125 7.39 -21.00 -4.12
C LEU A 125 8.44 -22.01 -4.63
N LYS A 126 8.58 -22.16 -5.94
CA LYS A 126 9.64 -23.00 -6.53
C LYS A 126 11.03 -22.45 -6.24
N GLN A 127 11.22 -21.12 -6.31
CA GLN A 127 12.49 -20.49 -6.01
C GLN A 127 12.87 -20.65 -4.53
N LEU A 128 11.92 -20.50 -3.61
CA LEU A 128 12.14 -20.76 -2.18
C LEU A 128 12.54 -22.22 -1.92
N ARG A 129 11.87 -23.16 -2.57
CA ARG A 129 12.25 -24.59 -2.49
C ARG A 129 13.63 -24.82 -3.04
N LYS A 130 13.98 -24.20 -4.17
CA LYS A 130 15.32 -24.31 -4.77
C LYS A 130 16.41 -23.70 -3.89
N LEU A 131 16.10 -22.67 -3.12
CA LEU A 131 16.97 -22.11 -2.08
C LEU A 131 17.19 -23.09 -0.91
N GLY A 132 16.37 -24.14 -0.79
CA GLY A 132 16.42 -25.11 0.30
C GLY A 132 15.62 -24.68 1.54
N ALA A 133 14.72 -23.72 1.42
CA ALA A 133 13.93 -23.20 2.53
C ALA A 133 13.12 -24.31 3.22
N SER A 134 13.26 -24.42 4.54
CA SER A 134 12.63 -25.47 5.34
C SER A 134 11.27 -25.06 5.90
N CYS A 135 10.42 -24.49 5.03
CA CYS A 135 9.06 -24.07 5.38
C CYS A 135 8.11 -25.27 5.57
N ASP A 136 7.12 -25.09 6.42
CA ASP A 136 5.95 -25.98 6.47
C ASP A 136 5.01 -25.68 5.29
N TRP A 137 5.25 -26.34 4.16
CA TRP A 137 4.58 -26.07 2.89
C TRP A 137 3.09 -26.40 2.90
N GLU A 138 2.63 -27.23 3.83
CA GLU A 138 1.20 -27.52 4.01
C GLU A 138 0.44 -26.30 4.54
N ARG A 139 1.14 -25.36 5.16
CA ARG A 139 0.61 -24.08 5.67
C ARG A 139 0.80 -22.91 4.71
N THR A 140 1.17 -23.20 3.45
CA THR A 140 1.29 -22.13 2.44
C THR A 140 -0.01 -21.35 2.31
N CYS A 141 0.08 -20.02 2.37
CA CYS A 141 -1.09 -19.14 2.24
C CYS A 141 -0.81 -17.95 1.31
N PHE A 142 -1.89 -17.43 0.79
CA PHE A 142 -1.91 -16.20 0.00
C PHE A 142 -2.85 -15.18 0.69
N THR A 143 -2.49 -13.93 0.68
CA THR A 143 -3.22 -12.89 1.42
C THR A 143 -4.68 -12.71 0.99
N MET A 144 -5.06 -13.19 -0.22
CA MET A 144 -6.44 -13.18 -0.71
C MET A 144 -7.12 -14.55 -0.69
N ASP A 145 -6.54 -15.55 -0.01
CA ASP A 145 -7.24 -16.82 0.22
C ASP A 145 -8.54 -16.59 1.01
N GLU A 146 -9.55 -17.40 0.77
CA GLU A 146 -10.87 -17.27 1.38
C GLU A 146 -10.85 -17.09 2.91
N PRO A 147 -10.13 -17.92 3.72
CA PRO A 147 -10.09 -17.74 5.16
C PRO A 147 -9.44 -16.43 5.61
N ARG A 148 -8.50 -15.85 4.81
CA ARG A 148 -7.87 -14.56 5.08
C ARG A 148 -8.81 -13.42 4.74
N THR A 149 -9.51 -13.53 3.63
CA THR A 149 -10.55 -12.57 3.22
C THR A 149 -11.66 -12.49 4.26
N GLU A 150 -12.19 -13.61 4.73
CA GLU A 150 -13.18 -13.66 5.81
C GLU A 150 -12.66 -13.00 7.11
N SER A 151 -11.41 -13.30 7.49
CA SER A 151 -10.79 -12.72 8.67
C SER A 151 -10.65 -11.20 8.58
N VAL A 152 -10.26 -10.68 7.42
CA VAL A 152 -10.15 -9.24 7.17
C VAL A 152 -11.52 -8.57 7.26
N ILE A 153 -12.54 -9.14 6.61
CA ILE A 153 -13.91 -8.61 6.65
C ILE A 153 -14.43 -8.62 8.09
N LYS A 154 -14.24 -9.70 8.82
CA LYS A 154 -14.65 -9.80 10.23
C LYS A 154 -14.01 -8.71 11.09
N VAL A 155 -12.70 -8.53 10.99
CA VAL A 155 -11.98 -7.49 11.75
C VAL A 155 -12.45 -6.10 11.36
N PHE A 156 -12.71 -5.85 10.07
CA PHE A 156 -13.27 -4.58 9.62
C PHE A 156 -14.63 -4.29 10.28
N CYS A 157 -15.53 -5.27 10.28
CA CYS A 157 -16.84 -5.14 10.93
C CYS A 157 -16.70 -4.91 12.43
N ASP A 158 -15.87 -5.71 13.13
CA ASP A 158 -15.62 -5.56 14.56
C ASP A 158 -15.08 -4.15 14.93
N LEU A 159 -14.20 -3.58 14.08
CA LEU A 159 -13.67 -2.23 14.28
C LEU A 159 -14.70 -1.15 13.99
N TYR A 160 -15.55 -1.35 13.00
CA TYR A 160 -16.66 -0.45 12.70
C TYR A 160 -17.67 -0.41 13.86
N GLU A 161 -18.08 -1.56 14.37
CA GLU A 161 -18.99 -1.67 15.53
C GLU A 161 -18.41 -1.01 16.80
N LYS A 162 -17.07 -1.09 16.97
CA LYS A 162 -16.36 -0.40 18.07
C LYS A 162 -16.16 1.10 17.83
N GLY A 163 -16.66 1.65 16.72
CA GLY A 163 -16.52 3.06 16.35
C GLY A 163 -15.09 3.49 16.02
N LYS A 164 -14.18 2.52 15.71
CA LYS A 164 -12.78 2.79 15.32
C LYS A 164 -12.63 3.09 13.84
N ILE A 165 -13.55 2.59 13.02
CA ILE A 165 -13.65 2.87 11.60
C ILE A 165 -14.92 3.68 11.35
N TYR A 166 -14.81 4.74 10.59
CA TYR A 166 -15.93 5.57 10.18
C TYR A 166 -15.72 6.08 8.75
N ARG A 167 -16.81 6.43 8.07
CA ARG A 167 -16.74 7.07 6.76
C ARG A 167 -16.59 8.58 6.93
N GLY A 168 -15.57 9.16 6.34
CA GLY A 168 -15.29 10.58 6.41
C GLY A 168 -14.61 11.09 5.14
N VAL A 169 -14.52 12.42 5.03
CA VAL A 169 -13.79 13.11 3.95
C VAL A 169 -12.45 13.58 4.51
N ARG A 170 -11.37 13.33 3.79
CA ARG A 170 -10.01 13.77 4.11
C ARG A 170 -9.32 14.27 2.86
N MET A 171 -8.37 15.20 3.04
CA MET A 171 -7.42 15.54 1.99
C MET A 171 -6.45 14.37 1.81
N VAL A 172 -6.23 13.98 0.57
CA VAL A 172 -5.30 12.89 0.21
C VAL A 172 -4.46 13.32 -0.97
N ASN A 173 -3.24 12.75 -1.07
CA ASN A 173 -2.46 12.82 -2.30
C ASN A 173 -3.12 11.88 -3.32
N TRP A 174 -3.40 12.38 -4.50
CA TRP A 174 -4.11 11.65 -5.55
C TRP A 174 -3.31 11.60 -6.84
N ASP A 175 -3.07 10.40 -7.37
CA ASP A 175 -2.52 10.22 -8.71
C ASP A 175 -3.66 10.07 -9.74
N PRO A 176 -3.86 11.07 -10.62
CA PRO A 176 -4.93 11.02 -11.62
C PRO A 176 -4.66 10.01 -12.74
N ALA A 177 -3.42 9.63 -12.98
CA ALA A 177 -3.06 8.63 -13.99
C ALA A 177 -3.36 7.21 -13.49
N ALA A 178 -2.95 6.89 -12.28
CA ALA A 178 -3.22 5.61 -11.65
C ALA A 178 -4.63 5.55 -11.02
N GLN A 179 -5.33 6.69 -10.88
CA GLN A 179 -6.65 6.82 -10.26
C GLN A 179 -6.70 6.23 -8.84
N THR A 180 -5.67 6.54 -8.05
CA THR A 180 -5.53 6.05 -6.67
C THR A 180 -5.01 7.14 -5.73
N ALA A 181 -5.32 6.98 -4.43
CA ALA A 181 -4.67 7.73 -3.39
C ALA A 181 -3.24 7.22 -3.18
N LEU A 182 -2.34 8.12 -2.79
CA LEU A 182 -0.95 7.81 -2.46
C LEU A 182 -0.72 8.04 -0.97
N SER A 183 0.17 7.25 -0.36
CA SER A 183 0.68 7.54 0.97
C SER A 183 1.67 8.70 0.93
N ASP A 184 1.90 9.34 2.07
CA ASP A 184 2.85 10.46 2.15
C ASP A 184 4.28 10.03 1.82
N GLU A 185 4.64 8.76 2.09
CA GLU A 185 5.93 8.18 1.78
C GLU A 185 6.18 7.97 0.28
N GLU A 186 5.10 7.85 -0.51
CA GLU A 186 5.19 7.68 -1.96
C GLU A 186 5.32 9.00 -2.71
N VAL A 187 5.08 10.14 -2.02
CA VAL A 187 5.14 11.46 -2.63
C VAL A 187 6.59 11.94 -2.73
N VAL A 188 7.04 12.19 -3.96
CA VAL A 188 8.37 12.75 -4.23
C VAL A 188 8.25 14.25 -4.39
N PHE A 189 8.73 15.00 -3.41
CA PHE A 189 8.76 16.46 -3.47
C PHE A 189 9.91 16.94 -4.36
N LYS A 190 9.60 17.85 -5.27
CA LYS A 190 10.60 18.53 -6.13
C LYS A 190 10.48 20.02 -5.95
N GLU A 191 11.59 20.69 -5.71
CA GLU A 191 11.62 22.15 -5.74
C GLU A 191 11.35 22.65 -7.17
N SER A 192 10.48 23.62 -7.28
CA SER A 192 10.18 24.30 -8.52
C SER A 192 10.14 25.81 -8.30
N HIS A 193 10.70 26.58 -9.22
CA HIS A 193 10.61 28.02 -9.18
C HIS A 193 9.25 28.45 -9.71
N GLY A 194 8.39 28.93 -8.78
CA GLY A 194 7.07 29.45 -9.08
C GLY A 194 6.92 30.91 -8.74
N LYS A 195 5.77 31.47 -9.02
CA LYS A 195 5.37 32.83 -8.60
C LYS A 195 4.25 32.71 -7.60
N LEU A 196 4.26 33.58 -6.60
CA LEU A 196 3.16 33.75 -5.67
C LEU A 196 2.29 34.92 -6.14
N TYR A 197 1.03 34.67 -6.35
CA TYR A 197 0.06 35.66 -6.84
C TYR A 197 -0.83 36.08 -5.67
N TYR A 198 -1.03 37.39 -5.51
CA TYR A 198 -1.89 37.94 -4.50
C TYR A 198 -3.23 38.34 -5.12
N LEU A 199 -4.29 37.74 -4.68
CA LEU A 199 -5.64 37.95 -5.19
C LEU A 199 -6.46 38.75 -4.15
N ARG A 200 -7.18 39.77 -4.61
CA ARG A 200 -7.98 40.61 -3.76
C ARG A 200 -9.47 40.29 -3.88
N TYR A 201 -10.03 39.74 -2.82
CA TYR A 201 -11.45 39.45 -2.71
C TYR A 201 -12.16 40.56 -1.97
N LEU A 202 -13.00 41.31 -2.66
CA LEU A 202 -13.81 42.38 -2.04
C LEU A 202 -14.87 41.77 -1.14
N VAL A 203 -15.04 42.32 0.06
CA VAL A 203 -16.14 41.92 0.95
C VAL A 203 -17.43 42.54 0.42
N GLU A 204 -18.45 41.70 0.30
CA GLU A 204 -19.77 42.13 -0.24
C GLU A 204 -20.35 43.31 0.56
N GLY A 205 -20.72 44.39 -0.13
CA GLY A 205 -21.24 45.59 0.49
C GLY A 205 -20.22 46.46 1.23
N SER A 206 -18.91 46.27 0.98
CA SER A 206 -17.81 47.02 1.62
C SER A 206 -16.66 47.30 0.65
N ASP A 207 -15.91 48.37 0.92
CA ASP A 207 -14.66 48.67 0.21
C ASP A 207 -13.47 47.87 0.73
N LYS A 208 -13.65 47.09 1.81
CA LYS A 208 -12.62 46.23 2.39
C LYS A 208 -12.43 44.96 1.58
N ALA A 209 -11.25 44.42 1.65
CA ALA A 209 -10.90 43.19 0.93
C ALA A 209 -10.08 42.23 1.81
N ILE A 210 -10.19 40.95 1.48
CA ILE A 210 -9.30 39.91 1.96
C ILE A 210 -8.29 39.63 0.85
N ILE A 211 -7.01 39.54 1.19
CA ILE A 211 -5.94 39.20 0.25
C ILE A 211 -5.58 37.76 0.47
N VAL A 212 -5.59 36.97 -0.60
CA VAL A 212 -5.23 35.55 -0.60
C VAL A 212 -4.02 35.37 -1.53
N ALA A 213 -3.04 34.62 -1.06
CA ALA A 213 -1.87 34.26 -1.86
C ALA A 213 -2.03 32.85 -2.43
N THR A 214 -1.70 32.66 -3.70
CA THR A 214 -1.70 31.36 -4.36
C THR A 214 -0.59 31.24 -5.39
N THR A 215 -0.08 30.03 -5.54
CA THR A 215 0.84 29.70 -6.66
C THR A 215 0.09 29.28 -7.93
N ARG A 216 -1.24 29.07 -7.83
CA ARG A 216 -2.10 28.58 -8.92
C ARG A 216 -3.32 29.51 -9.11
N PRO A 217 -3.15 30.68 -9.69
CA PRO A 217 -4.23 31.66 -9.83
C PRO A 217 -5.39 31.18 -10.72
N GLU A 218 -5.14 30.19 -11.59
CA GLU A 218 -6.17 29.60 -12.44
C GLU A 218 -7.30 28.89 -11.65
N THR A 219 -7.04 28.48 -10.42
CA THR A 219 -8.03 27.79 -9.57
C THR A 219 -9.12 28.71 -9.02
N ILE A 220 -8.92 30.04 -9.09
CA ILE A 220 -9.87 31.05 -8.55
C ILE A 220 -11.30 30.87 -9.07
N LEU A 221 -11.45 30.40 -10.31
CA LEU A 221 -12.77 30.20 -10.93
C LEU A 221 -13.60 29.12 -10.20
N GLY A 222 -12.93 28.22 -9.52
CA GLY A 222 -13.54 27.12 -8.74
C GLY A 222 -13.76 27.43 -7.25
N ASP A 223 -13.34 28.59 -6.75
CA ASP A 223 -13.41 28.91 -5.33
C ASP A 223 -14.86 28.89 -4.83
N THR A 224 -15.10 28.21 -3.70
CA THR A 224 -16.41 28.04 -3.09
C THR A 224 -16.54 28.72 -1.74
N ALA A 225 -15.43 28.96 -1.04
CA ALA A 225 -15.35 29.69 0.22
C ALA A 225 -13.95 30.26 0.40
N LEU A 226 -13.81 31.35 1.19
CA LEU A 226 -12.54 31.70 1.82
C LEU A 226 -12.54 31.23 3.26
N CYS A 227 -11.38 30.79 3.75
CA CYS A 227 -11.20 30.40 5.14
C CYS A 227 -10.21 31.35 5.83
N VAL A 228 -10.54 31.79 7.03
CA VAL A 228 -9.66 32.60 7.89
C VAL A 228 -9.55 31.95 9.25
N ASN A 229 -8.38 32.04 9.89
CA ASN A 229 -8.22 31.55 11.25
C ASN A 229 -9.04 32.43 12.23
N PRO A 230 -9.87 31.86 13.13
CA PRO A 230 -10.66 32.62 14.08
C PRO A 230 -9.84 33.49 15.03
N ASN A 231 -8.58 33.08 15.29
CA ASN A 231 -7.66 33.75 16.20
C ASN A 231 -6.76 34.79 15.48
N ASP A 232 -6.91 34.98 14.16
CA ASP A 232 -6.11 35.93 13.41
C ASP A 232 -6.60 37.35 13.60
N PRO A 233 -5.82 38.24 14.25
CA PRO A 233 -6.23 39.60 14.51
C PRO A 233 -6.47 40.46 13.25
N ARG A 234 -5.88 40.06 12.11
CA ARG A 234 -6.05 40.77 10.84
C ARG A 234 -7.50 40.75 10.35
N TYR A 235 -8.27 39.71 10.75
CA TYR A 235 -9.64 39.47 10.29
C TYR A 235 -10.69 39.62 11.38
N GLY A 236 -10.32 40.16 12.57
CA GLY A 236 -11.26 40.40 13.66
C GLY A 236 -12.41 41.37 13.31
N TRP A 237 -12.24 42.19 12.28
CA TRP A 237 -13.25 43.14 11.78
C TRP A 237 -14.32 42.50 10.88
N LEU A 238 -14.14 41.27 10.43
CA LEU A 238 -15.11 40.58 9.57
C LEU A 238 -16.34 40.17 10.35
N PRO A 239 -17.58 40.57 9.90
CA PRO A 239 -18.81 40.14 10.56
C PRO A 239 -19.04 38.63 10.39
N ALA A 240 -19.82 38.06 11.29
CA ALA A 240 -20.30 36.69 11.13
C ALA A 240 -21.16 36.58 9.86
N GLY A 241 -20.92 35.53 9.06
CA GLY A 241 -21.61 35.33 7.79
C GLY A 241 -21.14 36.26 6.65
N ALA A 242 -19.96 36.89 6.80
CA ALA A 242 -19.37 37.71 5.73
C ALA A 242 -19.24 36.89 4.43
N ARG A 243 -19.45 37.59 3.32
CA ARG A 243 -19.26 37.04 1.97
C ARG A 243 -18.24 37.88 1.22
N VAL A 244 -17.54 37.26 0.29
CA VAL A 244 -16.59 37.94 -0.58
C VAL A 244 -16.90 37.65 -2.04
N ILE A 245 -16.47 38.57 -2.90
CA ILE A 245 -16.67 38.44 -4.35
C ILE A 245 -15.44 37.83 -4.97
N VAL A 246 -15.61 36.70 -5.67
CA VAL A 246 -14.54 36.05 -6.46
C VAL A 246 -14.16 36.97 -7.60
N PRO A 247 -12.90 37.39 -7.70
CA PRO A 247 -12.43 38.23 -8.82
C PRO A 247 -12.74 37.58 -10.16
N LEU A 248 -12.93 38.36 -11.20
CA LEU A 248 -13.21 37.95 -12.60
C LEU A 248 -14.61 37.34 -12.79
N VAL A 249 -15.10 36.54 -11.86
CA VAL A 249 -16.37 35.78 -11.99
C VAL A 249 -17.53 36.55 -11.34
N ASN A 250 -17.25 37.50 -10.44
CA ASN A 250 -18.23 38.27 -9.67
C ASN A 250 -19.24 37.43 -8.88
N ARG A 251 -18.82 36.22 -8.46
CA ARG A 251 -19.64 35.33 -7.64
C ARG A 251 -19.36 35.56 -6.17
N ALA A 252 -20.44 35.75 -5.37
CA ALA A 252 -20.34 35.87 -3.92
C ALA A 252 -20.14 34.47 -3.28
N ILE A 253 -19.13 34.31 -2.44
CA ILE A 253 -18.84 33.10 -1.67
C ILE A 253 -18.73 33.44 -0.18
N PRO A 254 -19.01 32.46 0.73
CA PRO A 254 -18.92 32.70 2.17
C PRO A 254 -17.47 32.81 2.65
N VAL A 255 -17.27 33.53 3.74
CA VAL A 255 -16.06 33.47 4.56
C VAL A 255 -16.35 32.57 5.74
N ILE A 256 -15.58 31.46 5.84
CA ILE A 256 -15.65 30.52 6.95
C ILE A 256 -14.47 30.74 7.91
N ARG A 257 -14.61 30.26 9.15
CA ARG A 257 -13.56 30.36 10.17
C ARG A 257 -13.17 28.96 10.60
N ASP A 258 -11.88 28.64 10.49
CA ASP A 258 -11.35 27.35 10.91
C ASP A 258 -9.89 27.50 11.34
N GLU A 259 -9.52 26.80 12.41
CA GLU A 259 -8.15 26.76 12.92
C GLU A 259 -7.17 26.02 11.99
N TYR A 260 -7.69 25.35 10.97
CA TYR A 260 -6.90 24.74 9.88
C TYR A 260 -6.01 25.75 9.15
N VAL A 261 -6.44 27.01 9.09
CA VAL A 261 -5.65 28.07 8.43
C VAL A 261 -4.53 28.54 9.33
N ASP A 262 -3.30 28.43 8.84
CA ASP A 262 -2.12 28.92 9.54
C ASP A 262 -2.09 30.47 9.54
N ILE A 263 -2.02 31.08 10.72
CA ILE A 263 -1.97 32.54 10.90
C ILE A 263 -0.70 33.13 10.26
N GLU A 264 0.41 32.39 10.25
CA GLU A 264 1.68 32.89 9.69
C GLU A 264 1.66 32.92 8.16
N PHE A 265 0.80 32.13 7.55
CA PHE A 265 0.77 32.00 6.08
C PHE A 265 -0.07 33.08 5.39
N GLY A 266 -0.90 33.77 6.09
CA GLY A 266 -1.68 34.86 5.55
C GLY A 266 -2.92 34.50 4.83
#